data_7c44bedb349c87b2a26e688f8bad53b1
#
_entry.id   7c44bedb349c87b2a26e688f8bad53b1
#
_cell.length_a   1.000
_cell.length_b   1.000
_cell.length_c   1.000
_cell.angle_alpha   90.00
_cell.angle_beta   90.00
_cell.angle_gamma   90.00
#
_symmetry.space_group_name_H-M   'P 1'
#
loop_
_entity.id
_entity.type
_entity.pdbx_description
1 polymer ?
#
loop_
_entity_poly.entity_id
_entity_poly.type
_entity_poly.pdbx_seq_one_letter_code
_entity_poly.pdbx_strand_id
1 'polypeptide(L)'
;MGHTSSIACAHRLRSGLITEKEFTAVAAEADWPDAYRINQYVRFEGDDEDAIDALSGFQRFPAWMWRNADVLDFVGWLRNYNEHRHSHRVGFYGLDLYSLHASIRAVLDFLDKVDPDAARRARYRYACFDNYGEDTQAYGYATSFGLNKSCENEVISQWMEMRRRAADLARRDGRDSRDAFFFAEQNARLVKNAEEYYPSMFHERVSSWNLRDTHMAETLDALVHHLGPTAKVIVWAHNSHLGDARATEMGQRGELNLGQLVRQRYGKDATLVGFTTHSGTVTAASGWDSPC
;
A
#
# COMPACT_ATOMS: atom_id res chain seq x y z
N MET A 1 20.64 -22.10 0.21
CA MET A 1 21.65 -21.10 -0.19
C MET A 1 21.21 -20.18 -1.33
N GLY A 2 20.31 -20.55 -2.24
CA GLY A 2 19.88 -19.69 -3.35
C GLY A 2 18.99 -18.48 -2.96
N HIS A 3 18.16 -18.60 -1.94
CA HIS A 3 17.32 -17.51 -1.45
C HIS A 3 18.14 -16.34 -0.88
N THR A 4 19.19 -16.64 -0.10
CA THR A 4 20.05 -15.63 0.52
C THR A 4 20.75 -14.74 -0.51
N SER A 5 21.11 -15.24 -1.68
CA SER A 5 21.83 -14.43 -2.68
C SER A 5 20.91 -13.45 -3.43
N SER A 6 19.67 -13.85 -3.77
CA SER A 6 18.70 -12.99 -4.46
C SER A 6 18.20 -11.87 -3.54
N ILE A 7 17.90 -12.19 -2.29
CA ILE A 7 17.44 -11.24 -1.27
C ILE A 7 18.55 -10.26 -0.90
N ALA A 8 19.77 -10.74 -0.68
CA ALA A 8 20.96 -9.89 -0.44
C ALA A 8 21.25 -8.97 -1.64
N CYS A 9 21.04 -9.42 -2.87
CA CYS A 9 21.16 -8.59 -4.06
C CYS A 9 20.08 -7.51 -4.10
N ALA A 10 18.83 -7.85 -3.79
CA ALA A 10 17.73 -6.89 -3.71
C ALA A 10 17.94 -5.85 -2.59
N HIS A 11 18.48 -6.27 -1.43
CA HIS A 11 18.82 -5.34 -0.34
C HIS A 11 19.94 -4.37 -0.80
N ARG A 12 21.02 -4.88 -1.40
CA ARG A 12 22.12 -4.05 -1.91
C ARG A 12 21.66 -3.07 -2.99
N LEU A 13 20.75 -3.49 -3.86
CA LEU A 13 20.19 -2.60 -4.88
C LEU A 13 19.42 -1.44 -4.23
N ARG A 14 18.50 -1.73 -3.30
CA ARG A 14 17.71 -0.69 -2.62
C ARG A 14 18.59 0.27 -1.82
N SER A 15 19.51 -0.26 -1.02
CA SER A 15 20.43 0.59 -0.24
C SER A 15 21.33 1.43 -1.14
N GLY A 16 21.88 0.88 -2.23
CA GLY A 16 22.67 1.63 -3.20
C GLY A 16 21.87 2.72 -3.92
N LEU A 17 20.61 2.46 -4.29
CA LEU A 17 19.73 3.49 -4.86
C LEU A 17 19.49 4.64 -3.87
N ILE A 18 19.32 4.35 -2.59
CA ILE A 18 19.14 5.36 -1.55
C ILE A 18 20.44 6.13 -1.29
N THR A 19 21.55 5.43 -1.08
CA THR A 19 22.83 6.06 -0.66
C THR A 19 23.56 6.78 -1.78
N GLU A 20 23.53 6.23 -3.01
CA GLU A 20 24.35 6.70 -4.13
C GLU A 20 23.53 7.47 -5.18
N LYS A 21 22.21 7.19 -5.28
CA LYS A 21 21.32 7.79 -6.28
C LYS A 21 20.27 8.69 -5.67
N GLU A 22 20.27 8.85 -4.34
CA GLU A 22 19.38 9.75 -3.60
C GLU A 22 17.89 9.47 -3.82
N PHE A 23 17.52 8.18 -3.83
CA PHE A 23 16.12 7.81 -3.80
C PHE A 23 15.51 8.20 -2.46
N THR A 24 14.31 8.78 -2.49
CA THR A 24 13.67 9.46 -1.36
C THR A 24 12.55 8.64 -0.70
N ALA A 25 12.12 7.55 -1.34
CA ALA A 25 11.09 6.68 -0.79
C ALA A 25 11.18 5.25 -1.32
N VAL A 26 10.67 4.33 -0.51
CA VAL A 26 10.37 2.94 -0.89
C VAL A 26 8.85 2.78 -0.84
N ALA A 27 8.25 2.29 -1.92
CA ALA A 27 6.84 1.98 -2.04
C ALA A 27 6.69 0.47 -2.27
N ALA A 28 6.07 -0.24 -1.34
CA ALA A 28 5.99 -1.69 -1.31
C ALA A 28 4.59 -2.19 -1.70
N GLU A 29 4.50 -3.39 -2.29
CA GLU A 29 3.24 -4.15 -2.44
C GLU A 29 2.77 -4.64 -1.07
N ALA A 30 2.43 -3.69 -0.21
CA ALA A 30 2.08 -3.89 1.19
C ALA A 30 0.87 -3.05 1.56
N ASP A 31 0.15 -3.46 2.60
CA ASP A 31 -1.00 -2.72 3.09
C ASP A 31 -0.61 -1.31 3.52
N TRP A 32 -1.37 -0.32 3.07
CA TRP A 32 -1.07 1.09 3.27
C TRP A 32 -0.95 1.51 4.75
N PRO A 33 -1.86 1.12 5.67
CA PRO A 33 -1.74 1.51 7.08
C PRO A 33 -0.52 0.89 7.78
N ASP A 34 -0.21 -0.38 7.48
CA ASP A 34 0.90 -1.08 8.11
C ASP A 34 2.25 -0.54 7.63
N ALA A 35 2.34 -0.23 6.33
CA ALA A 35 3.51 0.43 5.77
C ALA A 35 3.70 1.86 6.31
N TYR A 36 2.61 2.58 6.62
CA TYR A 36 2.70 3.89 7.24
C TYR A 36 3.27 3.83 8.66
N ARG A 37 2.96 2.78 9.42
CA ARG A 37 3.57 2.54 10.72
C ARG A 37 5.09 2.39 10.60
N ILE A 38 5.57 1.63 9.59
CA ILE A 38 7.00 1.55 9.27
C ILE A 38 7.54 2.94 8.88
N ASN A 39 6.80 3.70 8.06
CA ASN A 39 7.21 5.05 7.67
C ASN A 39 7.45 5.96 8.88
N GLN A 40 6.54 5.95 9.84
CA GLN A 40 6.68 6.70 11.08
C GLN A 40 7.91 6.23 11.88
N TYR A 41 8.10 4.92 12.02
CA TYR A 41 9.25 4.35 12.72
C TYR A 41 10.59 4.78 12.08
N VAL A 42 10.76 4.59 10.78
CA VAL A 42 12.03 4.91 10.11
C VAL A 42 12.32 6.41 10.01
N ARG A 43 11.30 7.25 10.17
CA ARG A 43 11.40 8.71 10.17
C ARG A 43 11.45 9.33 11.58
N PHE A 44 11.40 8.52 12.64
CA PHE A 44 11.38 8.96 14.03
C PHE A 44 10.14 9.81 14.39
N GLU A 45 8.99 9.43 13.84
CA GLU A 45 7.71 10.13 14.04
C GLU A 45 6.69 9.27 14.81
N GLY A 46 6.95 7.97 14.99
CA GLY A 46 6.09 7.01 15.68
C GLY A 46 6.64 6.59 17.04
N ASP A 47 5.82 5.84 17.78
CA ASP A 47 6.10 5.37 19.14
C ASP A 47 6.73 3.99 19.21
N ASP A 48 6.94 3.30 18.07
CA ASP A 48 7.54 1.97 18.01
C ASP A 48 8.99 2.00 18.49
N GLU A 49 9.34 1.11 19.42
CA GLU A 49 10.66 1.07 20.04
C GLU A 49 11.71 0.44 19.08
N ASP A 50 11.29 -0.59 18.34
CA ASP A 50 12.15 -1.29 17.40
C ASP A 50 11.44 -1.67 16.08
N ALA A 51 12.21 -2.27 15.15
CA ALA A 51 11.68 -2.68 13.86
C ALA A 51 10.72 -3.88 13.95
N ILE A 52 10.79 -4.69 15.00
CA ILE A 52 9.86 -5.82 15.22
C ILE A 52 8.48 -5.26 15.54
N ASP A 53 8.42 -4.26 16.42
CA ASP A 53 7.19 -3.56 16.76
C ASP A 53 6.57 -2.89 15.53
N ALA A 54 7.37 -2.17 14.77
CA ALA A 54 6.92 -1.48 13.56
C ALA A 54 6.34 -2.45 12.51
N LEU A 55 6.85 -3.69 12.44
CA LEU A 55 6.37 -4.73 11.53
C LEU A 55 5.18 -5.53 12.09
N SER A 56 4.83 -5.39 13.36
CA SER A 56 3.80 -6.20 14.01
C SER A 56 2.39 -5.99 13.45
N GLY A 57 2.14 -4.88 12.74
CA GLY A 57 0.87 -4.57 12.08
C GLY A 57 0.52 -5.55 10.96
N PHE A 58 1.51 -6.10 10.25
CA PHE A 58 1.26 -7.08 9.18
C PHE A 58 0.77 -8.41 9.74
N GLN A 59 -0.53 -8.52 9.95
CA GLN A 59 -1.19 -9.72 10.48
C GLN A 59 -1.99 -10.49 9.43
N ARG A 60 -2.39 -9.81 8.34
CA ARG A 60 -3.13 -10.43 7.24
C ARG A 60 -2.25 -11.46 6.52
N PHE A 61 -2.85 -12.58 6.12
CA PHE A 61 -2.17 -13.59 5.30
C PHE A 61 -1.79 -13.02 3.91
N PRO A 62 -0.59 -13.27 3.44
CA PRO A 62 0.51 -13.98 4.09
C PRO A 62 1.40 -13.03 4.92
N ALA A 63 1.23 -13.03 6.24
CA ALA A 63 1.97 -12.15 7.16
C ALA A 63 3.50 -12.24 6.98
N TRP A 64 4.01 -13.42 6.64
CA TRP A 64 5.44 -13.67 6.41
C TRP A 64 6.02 -12.88 5.22
N MET A 65 5.19 -12.39 4.29
CA MET A 65 5.67 -11.63 3.14
C MET A 65 6.41 -10.35 3.57
N TRP A 66 5.90 -9.68 4.61
CA TRP A 66 6.50 -8.45 5.13
C TRP A 66 7.07 -8.61 6.56
N ARG A 67 6.65 -9.63 7.30
CA ARG A 67 7.19 -9.99 8.63
C ARG A 67 8.23 -11.09 8.52
N ASN A 68 9.41 -10.77 7.99
CA ASN A 68 10.52 -11.70 7.85
C ASN A 68 11.85 -11.00 8.15
N ALA A 69 12.93 -11.78 8.29
CA ALA A 69 14.25 -11.27 8.66
C ALA A 69 14.80 -10.26 7.65
N ASP A 70 14.54 -10.43 6.37
CA ASP A 70 15.09 -9.55 5.33
C ASP A 70 14.43 -8.17 5.33
N VAL A 71 13.12 -8.12 5.60
CA VAL A 71 12.40 -6.85 5.76
C VAL A 71 12.79 -6.19 7.08
N LEU A 72 12.94 -6.98 8.15
CA LEU A 72 13.42 -6.49 9.45
C LEU A 72 14.79 -5.82 9.32
N ASP A 73 15.74 -6.49 8.68
CA ASP A 73 17.09 -5.96 8.44
C ASP A 73 17.04 -4.68 7.60
N PHE A 74 16.20 -4.64 6.56
CA PHE A 74 16.06 -3.46 5.72
C PHE A 74 15.45 -2.28 6.48
N VAL A 75 14.41 -2.49 7.26
CA VAL A 75 13.74 -1.45 8.05
C VAL A 75 14.67 -0.90 9.13
N GLY A 76 15.41 -1.77 9.84
CA GLY A 76 16.45 -1.37 10.79
C GLY A 76 17.57 -0.56 10.14
N TRP A 77 18.06 -1.02 8.99
CA TRP A 77 19.05 -0.29 8.20
C TRP A 77 18.52 1.10 7.76
N LEU A 78 17.29 1.17 7.28
CA LEU A 78 16.70 2.42 6.79
C LEU A 78 16.53 3.44 7.94
N ARG A 79 16.13 2.99 9.13
CA ARG A 79 16.09 3.85 10.34
C ARG A 79 17.47 4.39 10.68
N ASN A 80 18.50 3.54 10.72
CA ASN A 80 19.87 3.97 10.99
C ASN A 80 20.38 4.95 9.93
N TYR A 81 20.05 4.73 8.66
CA TYR A 81 20.38 5.66 7.58
C TYR A 81 19.72 7.03 7.78
N ASN A 82 18.47 7.06 8.24
CA ASN A 82 17.73 8.30 8.51
C ASN A 82 18.16 9.02 9.79
N GLU A 83 18.80 8.36 10.75
CA GLU A 83 19.18 8.92 12.05
C GLU A 83 20.08 10.16 11.88
N HIS A 84 20.98 10.15 10.93
CA HIS A 84 21.90 11.25 10.66
C HIS A 84 21.34 12.29 9.68
N ARG A 85 20.04 12.22 9.34
CA ARG A 85 19.35 13.10 8.40
C ARG A 85 18.24 13.88 9.10
N HIS A 86 18.46 15.18 9.31
CA HIS A 86 17.45 16.06 9.92
C HIS A 86 16.40 16.53 8.91
N SER A 87 16.73 16.51 7.63
CA SER A 87 15.84 16.81 6.51
C SER A 87 15.94 15.72 5.45
N HIS A 88 14.87 15.48 4.68
CA HIS A 88 14.85 14.50 3.59
C HIS A 88 15.08 13.05 4.05
N ARG A 89 14.45 12.65 5.15
CA ARG A 89 14.41 11.25 5.57
C ARG A 89 13.67 10.42 4.52
N VAL A 90 14.25 9.26 4.20
CA VAL A 90 13.65 8.32 3.24
C VAL A 90 12.44 7.65 3.88
N GLY A 91 11.30 7.72 3.20
CA GLY A 91 10.05 7.13 3.68
C GLY A 91 9.83 5.69 3.20
N PHE A 92 8.88 5.01 3.86
CA PHE A 92 8.39 3.67 3.49
C PHE A 92 6.86 3.70 3.38
N TYR A 93 6.32 3.29 2.25
CA TYR A 93 4.89 3.41 1.93
C TYR A 93 4.34 2.11 1.37
N GLY A 94 3.04 1.85 1.59
CA GLY A 94 2.32 0.76 0.96
C GLY A 94 1.68 1.18 -0.37
N LEU A 95 1.35 0.21 -1.20
CA LEU A 95 0.64 0.45 -2.45
C LEU A 95 -0.66 -0.36 -2.54
N ASP A 96 -0.80 -1.41 -1.72
CA ASP A 96 -1.86 -2.41 -1.83
C ASP A 96 -3.20 -1.96 -1.23
N LEU A 97 -4.28 -2.63 -1.62
CA LEU A 97 -5.66 -2.22 -1.31
C LEU A 97 -6.41 -3.15 -0.34
N TYR A 98 -5.76 -4.16 0.21
CA TYR A 98 -6.46 -5.20 0.98
C TYR A 98 -6.90 -4.80 2.39
N SER A 99 -6.42 -3.68 2.92
CA SER A 99 -6.62 -3.24 4.31
C SER A 99 -7.92 -2.46 4.55
N LEU A 100 -9.06 -2.87 3.97
CA LEU A 100 -10.33 -2.14 4.04
C LEU A 100 -10.65 -1.67 5.48
N HIS A 101 -10.74 -2.58 6.45
CA HIS A 101 -11.12 -2.24 7.82
C HIS A 101 -10.07 -1.43 8.56
N ALA A 102 -8.78 -1.73 8.37
CA ALA A 102 -7.69 -0.93 8.93
C ALA A 102 -7.68 0.49 8.34
N SER A 103 -7.99 0.63 7.06
CA SER A 103 -8.11 1.94 6.41
C SER A 103 -9.32 2.73 6.87
N ILE A 104 -10.47 2.09 7.13
CA ILE A 104 -11.63 2.74 7.77
C ILE A 104 -11.24 3.28 9.14
N ARG A 105 -10.60 2.47 9.99
CA ARG A 105 -10.11 2.91 11.30
C ARG A 105 -9.17 4.10 11.19
N ALA A 106 -8.19 4.05 10.28
CA ALA A 106 -7.24 5.14 10.09
C ALA A 106 -7.90 6.47 9.67
N VAL A 107 -8.93 6.43 8.80
CA VAL A 107 -9.73 7.62 8.45
C VAL A 107 -10.45 8.17 9.66
N LEU A 108 -11.09 7.30 10.46
CA LEU A 108 -11.84 7.70 11.63
C LEU A 108 -10.93 8.30 12.71
N ASP A 109 -9.79 7.67 12.98
CA ASP A 109 -8.79 8.15 13.95
C ASP A 109 -8.24 9.53 13.58
N PHE A 110 -7.98 9.76 12.30
CA PHE A 110 -7.58 11.08 11.82
C PHE A 110 -8.70 12.11 12.03
N LEU A 111 -9.92 11.80 11.59
CA LEU A 111 -11.05 12.73 11.68
C LEU A 111 -11.44 13.01 13.13
N ASP A 112 -11.35 12.04 14.04
CA ASP A 112 -11.62 12.27 15.48
C ASP A 112 -10.69 13.33 16.09
N LYS A 113 -9.46 13.40 15.65
CA LYS A 113 -8.49 14.41 16.10
C LYS A 113 -8.79 15.80 15.54
N VAL A 114 -9.13 15.89 14.25
CA VAL A 114 -9.17 17.18 13.55
C VAL A 114 -10.60 17.73 13.36
N ASP A 115 -11.61 16.87 13.28
CA ASP A 115 -13.02 17.25 13.08
C ASP A 115 -13.98 16.14 13.54
N PRO A 116 -14.37 16.13 14.84
CA PRO A 116 -15.29 15.12 15.37
C PRO A 116 -16.66 15.04 14.66
N ASP A 117 -17.13 16.15 14.06
CA ASP A 117 -18.37 16.16 13.30
C ASP A 117 -18.22 15.43 11.95
N ALA A 118 -17.08 15.60 11.30
CA ALA A 118 -16.74 14.82 10.10
C ALA A 118 -16.55 13.33 10.45
N ALA A 119 -15.94 13.03 11.60
CA ALA A 119 -15.80 11.64 12.09
C ALA A 119 -17.17 10.95 12.28
N ARG A 120 -18.15 11.65 12.86
CA ARG A 120 -19.53 11.10 13.00
C ARG A 120 -20.16 10.81 11.64
N ARG A 121 -20.00 11.70 10.66
CA ARG A 121 -20.49 11.46 9.29
C ARG A 121 -19.81 10.28 8.62
N ALA A 122 -18.48 10.17 8.80
CA ALA A 122 -17.68 9.05 8.27
C ALA A 122 -18.14 7.71 8.87
N ARG A 123 -18.36 7.63 10.18
CA ARG A 123 -18.91 6.42 10.84
C ARG A 123 -20.26 6.02 10.26
N TYR A 124 -21.16 6.98 10.08
CA TYR A 124 -22.46 6.71 9.47
C TYR A 124 -22.33 6.13 8.06
N ARG A 125 -21.42 6.67 7.24
CA ARG A 125 -21.17 6.17 5.87
C ARG A 125 -20.55 4.78 5.87
N TYR A 126 -19.57 4.53 6.75
CA TYR A 126 -18.88 3.24 6.81
C TYR A 126 -19.67 2.14 7.53
N ALA A 127 -20.76 2.47 8.22
CA ALA A 127 -21.61 1.50 8.93
C ALA A 127 -22.21 0.43 8.00
N CYS A 128 -22.24 0.64 6.69
CA CYS A 128 -22.68 -0.37 5.73
C CYS A 128 -21.79 -1.62 5.71
N PHE A 129 -20.54 -1.53 6.19
CA PHE A 129 -19.65 -2.68 6.32
C PHE A 129 -19.82 -3.45 7.64
N ASP A 130 -20.48 -2.89 8.65
CA ASP A 130 -20.53 -3.46 10.01
C ASP A 130 -21.17 -4.85 10.07
N ASN A 131 -22.06 -5.17 9.13
CA ASN A 131 -22.75 -6.47 9.07
C ASN A 131 -21.81 -7.64 8.71
N TYR A 132 -20.61 -7.35 8.26
CA TYR A 132 -19.64 -8.37 7.76
C TYR A 132 -18.43 -8.50 8.68
N GLY A 133 -18.36 -7.73 9.77
CA GLY A 133 -17.19 -7.70 10.63
C GLY A 133 -15.92 -7.38 9.83
N GLU A 134 -14.89 -8.18 10.00
CA GLU A 134 -13.63 -8.05 9.22
C GLU A 134 -13.58 -8.96 7.98
N ASP A 135 -14.65 -9.69 7.67
CA ASP A 135 -14.72 -10.57 6.51
C ASP A 135 -15.10 -9.81 5.24
N THR A 136 -14.07 -9.27 4.58
CA THR A 136 -14.22 -8.54 3.32
C THR A 136 -14.68 -9.41 2.15
N GLN A 137 -14.42 -10.73 2.20
CA GLN A 137 -14.89 -11.65 1.16
C GLN A 137 -16.39 -11.91 1.28
N ALA A 138 -16.90 -12.03 2.51
CA ALA A 138 -18.35 -12.13 2.76
C ALA A 138 -19.09 -10.87 2.25
N TYR A 139 -18.51 -9.68 2.46
CA TYR A 139 -19.05 -8.44 1.87
C TYR A 139 -19.08 -8.52 0.34
N GLY A 140 -17.96 -8.86 -0.28
CA GLY A 140 -17.84 -8.97 -1.74
C GLY A 140 -18.83 -9.97 -2.32
N TYR A 141 -18.98 -11.14 -1.71
CA TYR A 141 -19.95 -12.15 -2.11
C TYR A 141 -21.40 -11.61 -2.03
N ALA A 142 -21.78 -11.07 -0.88
CA ALA A 142 -23.15 -10.60 -0.67
C ALA A 142 -23.55 -9.49 -1.65
N THR A 143 -22.66 -8.56 -1.94
CA THR A 143 -22.90 -7.46 -2.89
C THR A 143 -22.92 -7.94 -4.33
N SER A 144 -22.00 -8.85 -4.72
CA SER A 144 -21.94 -9.41 -6.08
C SER A 144 -23.21 -10.14 -6.48
N PHE A 145 -23.85 -10.83 -5.55
CA PHE A 145 -25.06 -11.60 -5.80
C PHE A 145 -26.35 -10.85 -5.42
N GLY A 146 -26.26 -9.55 -5.14
CA GLY A 146 -27.43 -8.72 -4.82
C GLY A 146 -28.12 -9.06 -3.50
N LEU A 147 -27.42 -9.77 -2.61
CA LEU A 147 -27.94 -10.13 -1.27
C LEU A 147 -27.93 -8.93 -0.31
N ASN A 148 -27.09 -7.94 -0.60
CA ASN A 148 -27.04 -6.68 0.12
C ASN A 148 -26.70 -5.52 -0.83
N LYS A 149 -26.95 -4.29 -0.36
CA LYS A 149 -26.60 -3.07 -1.11
C LYS A 149 -25.10 -2.83 -1.01
N SER A 150 -24.52 -2.35 -2.12
CA SER A 150 -23.14 -1.83 -2.17
C SER A 150 -23.00 -0.57 -1.30
N CYS A 151 -21.81 -0.38 -0.74
CA CYS A 151 -21.43 0.85 -0.03
C CYS A 151 -20.85 1.94 -0.96
N GLU A 152 -20.92 1.75 -2.26
CA GLU A 152 -20.25 2.59 -3.27
C GLU A 152 -20.51 4.10 -3.08
N ASN A 153 -21.78 4.48 -2.95
CA ASN A 153 -22.14 5.90 -2.81
C ASN A 153 -21.59 6.52 -1.52
N GLU A 154 -21.59 5.75 -0.44
CA GLU A 154 -21.11 6.15 0.88
C GLU A 154 -19.60 6.37 0.87
N VAL A 155 -18.83 5.43 0.30
CA VAL A 155 -17.35 5.53 0.25
C VAL A 155 -16.90 6.62 -0.70
N ILE A 156 -17.55 6.79 -1.86
CA ILE A 156 -17.29 7.90 -2.79
C ILE A 156 -17.56 9.24 -2.10
N SER A 157 -18.69 9.35 -1.40
CA SER A 157 -19.06 10.58 -0.68
C SER A 157 -18.05 10.91 0.41
N GLN A 158 -17.55 9.92 1.13
CA GLN A 158 -16.53 10.11 2.17
C GLN A 158 -15.20 10.60 1.58
N TRP A 159 -14.69 9.94 0.54
CA TRP A 159 -13.47 10.35 -0.13
C TRP A 159 -13.57 11.75 -0.73
N MET A 160 -14.69 12.06 -1.41
CA MET A 160 -14.94 13.38 -2.01
C MET A 160 -15.06 14.49 -0.95
N GLU A 161 -15.63 14.22 0.24
CA GLU A 161 -15.65 15.18 1.33
C GLU A 161 -14.24 15.49 1.83
N MET A 162 -13.40 14.48 2.05
CA MET A 162 -12.02 14.68 2.47
C MET A 162 -11.24 15.50 1.44
N ARG A 163 -11.35 15.20 0.16
CA ARG A 163 -10.68 15.97 -0.90
C ARG A 163 -11.14 17.41 -0.97
N ARG A 164 -12.44 17.68 -0.91
CA ARG A 164 -12.98 19.06 -0.92
C ARG A 164 -12.51 19.86 0.29
N ARG A 165 -12.26 19.22 1.41
CA ARG A 165 -11.84 19.86 2.66
C ARG A 165 -10.34 19.71 2.93
N ALA A 166 -9.55 19.27 1.96
CA ALA A 166 -8.13 18.96 2.14
C ALA A 166 -7.35 20.09 2.83
N ALA A 167 -7.48 21.34 2.32
CA ALA A 167 -6.76 22.48 2.89
C ALA A 167 -7.23 22.86 4.31
N ASP A 168 -8.49 22.61 4.66
CA ASP A 168 -9.03 22.85 6.00
C ASP A 168 -8.58 21.76 6.99
N LEU A 169 -8.71 20.49 6.62
CA LEU A 169 -8.33 19.36 7.45
C LEU A 169 -6.82 19.32 7.71
N ALA A 170 -6.01 19.60 6.69
CA ALA A 170 -4.57 19.68 6.84
C ALA A 170 -4.13 20.81 7.81
N ARG A 171 -4.81 21.95 7.85
CA ARG A 171 -4.49 23.03 8.80
C ARG A 171 -4.85 22.71 10.25
N ARG A 172 -5.87 21.88 10.48
CA ARG A 172 -6.37 21.54 11.83
C ARG A 172 -5.47 20.56 12.58
N ASP A 173 -4.72 19.74 11.85
CA ASP A 173 -3.86 18.71 12.45
C ASP A 173 -2.56 19.26 13.06
N GLY A 174 -2.10 20.46 12.70
CA GLY A 174 -0.92 21.11 13.31
C GLY A 174 0.38 20.91 12.54
N ARG A 175 1.50 20.60 13.23
CA ARG A 175 2.87 20.72 12.69
C ARG A 175 3.22 19.80 11.53
N ASP A 176 2.66 18.58 11.48
CA ASP A 176 2.96 17.57 10.44
C ASP A 176 1.74 17.29 9.56
N SER A 177 0.89 18.27 9.41
CA SER A 177 -0.45 18.18 8.85
C SER A 177 -0.52 17.61 7.42
N ARG A 178 0.52 17.81 6.62
CA ARG A 178 0.52 17.38 5.21
C ARG A 178 0.62 15.87 5.08
N ASP A 179 1.51 15.22 5.83
CA ASP A 179 1.72 13.77 5.78
C ASP A 179 0.55 13.02 6.41
N ALA A 180 0.06 13.46 7.58
CA ALA A 180 -1.09 12.83 8.24
C ALA A 180 -2.38 12.97 7.44
N PHE A 181 -2.64 14.13 6.84
CA PHE A 181 -3.78 14.29 5.93
C PHE A 181 -3.64 13.42 4.69
N PHE A 182 -2.46 13.41 4.05
CA PHE A 182 -2.17 12.57 2.88
C PHE A 182 -2.40 11.09 3.21
N PHE A 183 -1.90 10.64 4.35
CA PHE A 183 -2.13 9.28 4.82
C PHE A 183 -3.64 8.97 4.95
N ALA A 184 -4.40 9.82 5.61
CA ALA A 184 -5.85 9.63 5.80
C ALA A 184 -6.63 9.69 4.48
N GLU A 185 -6.28 10.60 3.55
CA GLU A 185 -6.89 10.70 2.24
C GLU A 185 -6.65 9.43 1.41
N GLN A 186 -5.43 8.88 1.44
CA GLN A 186 -5.12 7.63 0.74
C GLN A 186 -5.88 6.44 1.35
N ASN A 187 -6.07 6.39 2.67
CA ASN A 187 -6.94 5.39 3.30
C ASN A 187 -8.39 5.51 2.81
N ALA A 188 -8.95 6.70 2.71
CA ALA A 188 -10.31 6.89 2.20
C ALA A 188 -10.44 6.50 0.72
N ARG A 189 -9.41 6.75 -0.11
CA ARG A 189 -9.35 6.26 -1.48
C ARG A 189 -9.24 4.74 -1.55
N LEU A 190 -8.42 4.15 -0.67
CA LEU A 190 -8.29 2.71 -0.56
C LEU A 190 -9.63 2.05 -0.23
N VAL A 191 -10.37 2.58 0.76
CA VAL A 191 -11.72 2.08 1.10
C VAL A 191 -12.65 2.11 -0.12
N LYS A 192 -12.63 3.20 -0.90
CA LYS A 192 -13.42 3.31 -2.14
C LYS A 192 -13.02 2.24 -3.15
N ASN A 193 -11.72 2.02 -3.39
CA ASN A 193 -11.24 1.05 -4.36
C ASN A 193 -11.39 -0.40 -3.87
N ALA A 194 -11.27 -0.65 -2.57
CA ALA A 194 -11.51 -1.96 -1.97
C ALA A 194 -13.00 -2.36 -2.04
N GLU A 195 -13.90 -1.40 -1.90
CA GLU A 195 -15.35 -1.62 -2.08
C GLU A 195 -15.67 -2.15 -3.49
N GLU A 196 -15.04 -1.61 -4.51
CA GLU A 196 -15.15 -2.07 -5.90
C GLU A 196 -14.42 -3.42 -6.14
N TYR A 197 -13.27 -3.60 -5.49
CA TYR A 197 -12.41 -4.78 -5.66
C TYR A 197 -13.06 -6.06 -5.13
N TYR A 198 -13.56 -6.08 -3.89
CA TYR A 198 -14.07 -7.33 -3.29
C TYR A 198 -15.25 -7.94 -4.06
N PRO A 199 -16.26 -7.20 -4.51
CA PRO A 199 -17.28 -7.74 -5.39
C PRO A 199 -16.73 -8.26 -6.73
N SER A 200 -15.75 -7.57 -7.32
CA SER A 200 -15.18 -7.95 -8.62
C SER A 200 -14.49 -9.32 -8.61
N MET A 201 -14.00 -9.78 -7.45
CA MET A 201 -13.40 -11.12 -7.30
C MET A 201 -14.35 -12.27 -7.63
N PHE A 202 -15.68 -12.05 -7.52
CA PHE A 202 -16.71 -13.06 -7.78
C PHE A 202 -17.25 -13.03 -9.21
N HIS A 203 -16.84 -12.06 -10.03
CA HIS A 203 -17.26 -11.94 -11.42
C HIS A 203 -16.17 -12.40 -12.38
N GLU A 204 -15.05 -11.70 -12.45
CA GLU A 204 -13.96 -11.98 -13.37
C GLU A 204 -12.59 -11.71 -12.74
N ARG A 205 -11.69 -12.70 -12.80
CA ARG A 205 -10.32 -12.56 -12.30
C ARG A 205 -9.57 -11.39 -12.93
N VAL A 206 -9.74 -11.16 -14.22
CA VAL A 206 -9.08 -10.07 -14.96
C VAL A 206 -9.50 -8.71 -14.38
N SER A 207 -10.78 -8.55 -14.05
CA SER A 207 -11.32 -7.32 -13.50
C SER A 207 -10.69 -6.99 -12.13
N SER A 208 -10.69 -7.93 -11.19
CA SER A 208 -10.11 -7.71 -9.86
C SER A 208 -8.59 -7.48 -9.90
N TRP A 209 -7.87 -8.21 -10.74
CA TRP A 209 -6.44 -8.01 -10.96
C TRP A 209 -6.15 -6.59 -11.47
N ASN A 210 -6.83 -6.18 -12.54
CA ASN A 210 -6.64 -4.87 -13.15
C ASN A 210 -6.97 -3.73 -12.20
N LEU A 211 -8.02 -3.89 -11.38
CA LEU A 211 -8.41 -2.91 -10.37
C LEU A 211 -7.33 -2.75 -9.30
N ARG A 212 -6.76 -3.86 -8.80
CA ARG A 212 -5.67 -3.84 -7.82
C ARG A 212 -4.42 -3.14 -8.37
N ASP A 213 -3.95 -3.52 -9.55
CA ASP A 213 -2.76 -2.92 -10.15
C ASP A 213 -2.97 -1.45 -10.54
N THR A 214 -4.19 -1.08 -10.98
CA THR A 214 -4.56 0.32 -11.20
C THR A 214 -4.52 1.10 -9.90
N HIS A 215 -5.05 0.56 -8.80
CA HIS A 215 -4.98 1.18 -7.47
C HIS A 215 -3.53 1.42 -7.03
N MET A 216 -2.65 0.42 -7.19
CA MET A 216 -1.22 0.56 -6.86
C MET A 216 -0.56 1.66 -7.68
N ALA A 217 -0.85 1.74 -8.98
CA ALA A 217 -0.31 2.78 -9.86
C ALA A 217 -0.82 4.19 -9.49
N GLU A 218 -2.08 4.34 -9.16
CA GLU A 218 -2.66 5.61 -8.70
C GLU A 218 -2.13 6.03 -7.33
N THR A 219 -1.88 5.06 -6.44
CA THR A 219 -1.27 5.31 -5.13
C THR A 219 0.17 5.79 -5.30
N LEU A 220 0.92 5.17 -6.21
CA LEU A 220 2.28 5.61 -6.57
C LEU A 220 2.28 7.02 -7.16
N ASP A 221 1.35 7.33 -8.08
CA ASP A 221 1.25 8.68 -8.66
C ASP A 221 0.95 9.73 -7.58
N ALA A 222 0.00 9.43 -6.67
CA ALA A 222 -0.32 10.33 -5.56
C ALA A 222 0.89 10.52 -4.62
N LEU A 223 1.64 9.46 -4.35
CA LEU A 223 2.85 9.52 -3.54
C LEU A 223 3.94 10.37 -4.21
N VAL A 224 4.22 10.16 -5.50
CA VAL A 224 5.20 10.96 -6.26
C VAL A 224 4.81 12.43 -6.25
N HIS A 225 3.51 12.74 -6.44
CA HIS A 225 3.02 14.10 -6.36
C HIS A 225 3.18 14.73 -4.96
N HIS A 226 2.89 13.96 -3.91
CA HIS A 226 3.04 14.40 -2.51
C HIS A 226 4.50 14.67 -2.14
N LEU A 227 5.42 13.81 -2.55
CA LEU A 227 6.86 13.95 -2.29
C LEU A 227 7.51 15.08 -3.12
N GLY A 228 6.86 15.51 -4.21
CA GLY A 228 7.30 16.64 -5.01
C GLY A 228 8.14 16.29 -6.24
N PRO A 229 8.56 17.30 -7.03
CA PRO A 229 9.11 17.10 -8.38
C PRO A 229 10.50 16.44 -8.43
N THR A 230 11.20 16.37 -7.30
CA THR A 230 12.52 15.73 -7.19
C THR A 230 12.44 14.30 -6.63
N ALA A 231 11.22 13.80 -6.37
CA ALA A 231 11.01 12.48 -5.81
C ALA A 231 11.57 11.37 -6.71
N LYS A 232 12.31 10.45 -6.08
CA LYS A 232 12.75 9.20 -6.69
C LYS A 232 12.25 8.06 -5.81
N VAL A 233 11.42 7.18 -6.37
CA VAL A 233 10.73 6.14 -5.62
C VAL A 233 11.19 4.76 -6.07
N ILE A 234 11.59 3.92 -5.12
CA ILE A 234 11.83 2.50 -5.34
C ILE A 234 10.51 1.76 -5.16
N VAL A 235 10.02 1.08 -6.19
CA VAL A 235 8.86 0.19 -6.06
C VAL A 235 9.36 -1.22 -5.75
N TRP A 236 8.88 -1.79 -4.65
CA TRP A 236 9.21 -3.14 -4.21
C TRP A 236 7.97 -4.01 -4.22
N ALA A 237 7.86 -4.84 -5.23
CA ALA A 237 6.72 -5.73 -5.42
C ALA A 237 7.16 -7.06 -6.06
N HIS A 238 6.24 -8.00 -6.14
CA HIS A 238 6.46 -9.25 -6.86
C HIS A 238 6.66 -8.98 -8.37
N ASN A 239 7.46 -9.81 -9.04
CA ASN A 239 7.75 -9.66 -10.48
C ASN A 239 6.48 -9.61 -11.36
N SER A 240 5.39 -10.28 -10.98
CA SER A 240 4.13 -10.24 -11.71
C SER A 240 3.52 -8.83 -11.80
N HIS A 241 3.81 -7.97 -10.81
CA HIS A 241 3.37 -6.58 -10.79
C HIS A 241 4.37 -5.63 -11.46
N LEU A 242 5.66 -6.01 -11.55
CA LEU A 242 6.74 -5.11 -12.00
C LEU A 242 7.17 -5.30 -13.44
N GLY A 243 6.87 -6.43 -14.08
CA GLY A 243 7.09 -6.63 -15.51
C GLY A 243 6.16 -5.74 -16.36
N ASP A 244 6.42 -5.65 -17.66
CA ASP A 244 5.46 -5.02 -18.60
C ASP A 244 4.48 -6.11 -19.09
N ALA A 245 3.24 -6.09 -18.62
CA ALA A 245 2.24 -7.11 -18.92
C ALA A 245 2.01 -7.28 -20.41
N ARG A 246 2.17 -6.22 -21.22
CA ARG A 246 2.00 -6.26 -22.68
C ARG A 246 2.98 -7.20 -23.39
N ALA A 247 4.13 -7.47 -22.76
CA ALA A 247 5.15 -8.38 -23.27
C ALA A 247 5.01 -9.82 -22.73
N THR A 248 3.93 -10.13 -22.07
CA THR A 248 3.68 -11.41 -21.39
C THR A 248 2.33 -12.00 -21.74
N GLU A 249 2.07 -13.25 -21.32
CA GLU A 249 0.75 -13.88 -21.44
C GLU A 249 -0.36 -13.12 -20.69
N MET A 250 -0.01 -12.34 -19.66
CA MET A 250 -0.97 -11.51 -18.93
C MET A 250 -1.67 -10.53 -19.88
N GLY A 251 -0.89 -9.81 -20.71
CA GLY A 251 -1.44 -8.89 -21.70
C GLY A 251 -2.34 -9.57 -22.74
N GLN A 252 -2.02 -10.82 -23.13
CA GLN A 252 -2.86 -11.60 -24.05
C GLN A 252 -4.23 -11.96 -23.43
N ARG A 253 -4.29 -12.11 -22.09
CA ARG A 253 -5.52 -12.37 -21.36
C ARG A 253 -6.29 -11.09 -20.97
N GLY A 254 -5.80 -9.90 -21.35
CA GLY A 254 -6.40 -8.62 -20.98
C GLY A 254 -6.03 -8.14 -19.57
N GLU A 255 -5.07 -8.81 -18.90
CA GLU A 255 -4.51 -8.36 -17.63
C GLU A 255 -3.48 -7.27 -17.89
N LEU A 256 -3.52 -6.20 -17.09
CA LEU A 256 -2.47 -5.19 -16.98
C LEU A 256 -1.70 -5.36 -15.67
N ASN A 257 -0.60 -4.63 -15.48
CA ASN A 257 0.06 -4.58 -14.19
C ASN A 257 0.72 -3.22 -13.93
N LEU A 258 1.14 -3.03 -12.68
CA LEU A 258 1.80 -1.80 -12.21
C LEU A 258 3.00 -1.42 -13.10
N GLY A 259 3.87 -2.36 -13.46
CA GLY A 259 5.04 -2.10 -14.30
C GLY A 259 4.68 -1.58 -15.68
N GLN A 260 3.62 -2.13 -16.31
CA GLN A 260 3.07 -1.59 -17.56
C GLN A 260 2.59 -0.15 -17.38
N LEU A 261 1.78 0.11 -16.35
CA LEU A 261 1.19 1.43 -16.10
C LEU A 261 2.27 2.48 -15.80
N VAL A 262 3.26 2.13 -14.99
CA VAL A 262 4.42 2.99 -14.69
C VAL A 262 5.21 3.29 -15.96
N ARG A 263 5.49 2.29 -16.80
CA ARG A 263 6.18 2.52 -18.07
C ARG A 263 5.39 3.41 -19.03
N GLN A 264 4.07 3.28 -19.06
CA GLN A 264 3.21 4.12 -19.89
C GLN A 264 3.19 5.58 -19.41
N ARG A 265 3.19 5.82 -18.08
CA ARG A 265 3.09 7.15 -17.46
C ARG A 265 4.44 7.88 -17.43
N TYR A 266 5.50 7.18 -17.05
CA TYR A 266 6.82 7.77 -16.79
C TYR A 266 7.85 7.47 -17.89
N GLY A 267 7.54 6.58 -18.85
CA GLY A 267 8.39 6.31 -20.01
C GLY A 267 9.82 5.89 -19.62
N LYS A 268 10.80 6.67 -20.06
CA LYS A 268 12.23 6.44 -19.79
C LYS A 268 12.66 6.76 -18.36
N ASP A 269 11.84 7.45 -17.59
CA ASP A 269 12.12 7.75 -16.18
C ASP A 269 11.76 6.57 -15.26
N ALA A 270 11.20 5.48 -15.82
CA ALA A 270 10.94 4.23 -15.14
C ALA A 270 11.91 3.14 -15.59
N THR A 271 12.60 2.52 -14.63
CA THR A 271 13.47 1.35 -14.84
C THR A 271 12.86 0.13 -14.18
N LEU A 272 12.60 -0.94 -14.95
CA LEU A 272 12.05 -2.19 -14.45
C LEU A 272 13.19 -3.18 -14.20
N VAL A 273 13.25 -3.76 -12.98
CA VAL A 273 14.26 -4.73 -12.57
C VAL A 273 13.55 -6.00 -12.11
N GLY A 274 13.79 -7.11 -12.80
CA GLY A 274 13.26 -8.43 -12.43
C GLY A 274 14.31 -9.26 -11.68
N PHE A 275 13.87 -10.00 -10.68
CA PHE A 275 14.69 -10.99 -9.98
C PHE A 275 14.23 -12.39 -10.35
N THR A 276 15.17 -13.21 -10.80
CA THR A 276 14.93 -14.62 -11.13
C THR A 276 15.93 -15.51 -10.39
N THR A 277 15.55 -16.77 -10.18
CA THR A 277 16.45 -17.79 -9.61
C THR A 277 16.80 -18.81 -10.68
N HIS A 278 18.07 -19.20 -10.72
CA HIS A 278 18.52 -20.26 -11.63
C HIS A 278 18.19 -21.65 -11.08
N SER A 279 18.40 -21.84 -9.79
CA SER A 279 18.16 -23.14 -9.10
C SER A 279 17.97 -22.89 -7.60
N GLY A 280 17.28 -23.81 -6.93
CA GLY A 280 17.03 -23.74 -5.50
C GLY A 280 15.73 -24.42 -5.12
N THR A 281 15.35 -24.27 -3.84
CA THR A 281 14.06 -24.72 -3.29
C THR A 281 13.23 -23.51 -2.92
N VAL A 282 11.92 -23.64 -2.99
CA VAL A 282 10.96 -22.64 -2.52
C VAL A 282 10.09 -23.27 -1.41
N THR A 283 9.74 -22.46 -0.43
CA THR A 283 8.66 -22.82 0.49
C THR A 283 7.34 -22.50 -0.21
N ALA A 284 6.45 -23.48 -0.28
CA ALA A 284 5.16 -23.34 -0.93
C ALA A 284 4.08 -24.05 -0.11
N ALA A 285 2.89 -23.45 -0.07
CA ALA A 285 1.70 -24.07 0.49
C ALA A 285 0.88 -24.77 -0.60
N SER A 286 0.06 -25.74 -0.21
CA SER A 286 -0.84 -26.47 -1.12
C SER A 286 -2.06 -25.63 -1.57
N GLY A 287 -2.34 -24.50 -0.90
CA GLY A 287 -3.44 -23.59 -1.19
C GLY A 287 -3.31 -22.32 -0.38
N TRP A 288 -4.17 -21.36 -0.67
CA TRP A 288 -4.29 -20.14 0.13
C TRP A 288 -4.65 -20.49 1.58
N ASP A 289 -4.05 -19.80 2.54
CA ASP A 289 -4.20 -20.02 3.99
C ASP A 289 -3.74 -21.40 4.50
N SER A 290 -3.11 -22.21 3.66
CA SER A 290 -2.55 -23.50 4.09
C SER A 290 -1.18 -23.31 4.73
N PRO A 291 -0.82 -24.15 5.75
CA PRO A 291 0.55 -24.15 6.29
C PRO A 291 1.58 -24.46 5.21
N CYS A 292 2.73 -23.81 5.31
CA CYS A 292 3.90 -24.09 4.46
C CYS A 292 4.74 -25.23 5.03
#